data_42f085c68c062bc8869189a31807ce9f
#
_entry.id   42f085c68c062bc8869189a31807ce9f
#
_cell.length_a   1.000
_cell.length_b   1.000
_cell.length_c   1.000
_cell.angle_alpha   90.00
_cell.angle_beta   90.00
_cell.angle_gamma   90.00
#
_symmetry.space_group_name_H-M   'P 1'
#
loop_
_entity.id
_entity.type
_entity.pdbx_description
1 polymer ?
#
loop_
_entity_poly.entity_id
_entity_poly.type
_entity_poly.pdbx_seq_one_letter_code
_entity_poly.pdbx_strand_id
1 'polypeptide(L)'
;MFCLSLQAQQKRWQLDSIQQIQFYSDKKEYVYKTLHQSYNPKKKVVTKINDIKDPYADDYMYICKYNKQDSLISETQYIYNKSKKDWKEIEKIVYEYSSNEIKKKIYILDEEEWKISRIFHLEKINGKLYLKKDEYKSNNIEEWDVNTYEPYREWYYYSVEGRIYKKNAPTEEKYNEKGQVIEKIYENNFIKKKEQFTYNNSGDIEILELYDGKDEKGEFKRWEKRVYTYDPNILNEEVVDKWQENDKNRTPHNAILLEEVYRPTSNEVYKPVYKHQYYYSPIP
;
A
#
# COMPACT_ATOMS: atom_id res chain seq x y z
N MET A 1 19.39 45.82 2.74
CA MET A 1 19.70 44.55 3.43
C MET A 1 18.81 43.50 2.81
N PHE A 2 19.32 42.77 1.81
CA PHE A 2 18.56 41.72 1.10
C PHE A 2 18.71 40.43 1.92
N CYS A 3 17.64 40.00 2.60
CA CYS A 3 17.55 38.66 3.10
C CYS A 3 17.38 37.72 1.90
N LEU A 4 18.45 37.09 1.45
CA LEU A 4 18.42 35.90 0.64
C LEU A 4 17.92 34.75 1.55
N SER A 5 16.62 34.46 1.51
CA SER A 5 16.11 33.20 2.02
C SER A 5 16.67 32.10 1.11
N LEU A 6 17.76 31.48 1.53
CA LEU A 6 18.13 30.15 1.05
C LEU A 6 16.99 29.21 1.45
N GLN A 7 16.02 29.04 0.58
CA GLN A 7 15.16 27.85 0.63
C GLN A 7 16.12 26.67 0.37
N ALA A 8 16.50 25.99 1.44
CA ALA A 8 17.18 24.72 1.32
C ALA A 8 16.24 23.84 0.44
N GLN A 9 16.74 23.48 -0.72
CA GLN A 9 16.01 22.56 -1.60
C GLN A 9 15.77 21.28 -0.79
N GLN A 10 14.52 21.00 -0.43
CA GLN A 10 14.15 19.86 0.38
C GLN A 10 14.60 18.59 -0.38
N LYS A 11 15.54 17.88 0.23
CA LYS A 11 16.12 16.67 -0.37
C LYS A 11 15.01 15.66 -0.54
N ARG A 12 14.76 15.21 -1.76
CA ARG A 12 13.74 14.20 -2.05
C ARG A 12 14.42 12.87 -2.35
N TRP A 13 13.78 11.81 -1.94
CA TRP A 13 14.23 10.44 -2.12
C TRP A 13 13.26 9.67 -3.00
N GLN A 14 13.76 8.73 -3.75
CA GLN A 14 12.94 7.71 -4.40
C GLN A 14 13.20 6.34 -3.76
N LEU A 15 12.16 5.54 -3.70
CA LEU A 15 12.27 4.12 -3.40
C LEU A 15 12.74 3.41 -4.68
N ASP A 16 13.96 2.88 -4.71
CA ASP A 16 14.52 2.21 -5.89
C ASP A 16 14.06 0.77 -6.00
N SER A 17 14.06 0.05 -4.90
CA SER A 17 13.60 -1.33 -4.89
C SER A 17 13.16 -1.82 -3.51
N ILE A 18 12.32 -2.85 -3.52
CA ILE A 18 11.95 -3.66 -2.37
C ILE A 18 12.26 -5.11 -2.70
N GLN A 19 13.09 -5.77 -1.91
CA GLN A 19 13.34 -7.19 -2.02
C GLN A 19 12.52 -7.94 -0.97
N GLN A 20 11.70 -8.88 -1.42
CA GLN A 20 11.04 -9.84 -0.55
C GLN A 20 11.89 -11.12 -0.48
N ILE A 21 12.38 -11.43 0.72
CA ILE A 21 13.25 -12.55 0.98
C ILE A 21 12.49 -13.54 1.86
N GLN A 22 12.38 -14.80 1.43
CA GLN A 22 11.73 -15.87 2.19
C GLN A 22 12.75 -16.70 2.94
N PHE A 23 12.34 -17.23 4.09
CA PHE A 23 13.12 -18.14 4.89
C PHE A 23 12.56 -19.56 4.76
N TYR A 24 13.39 -20.50 4.35
CA TYR A 24 13.03 -21.92 4.33
C TYR A 24 13.43 -22.64 5.63
N SER A 25 12.94 -23.86 5.79
CA SER A 25 13.17 -24.68 6.98
C SER A 25 14.65 -24.94 7.31
N ASP A 26 15.53 -24.85 6.29
CA ASP A 26 16.99 -24.99 6.41
C ASP A 26 17.71 -23.68 6.76
N LYS A 27 16.97 -22.61 7.10
CA LYS A 27 17.47 -21.25 7.38
C LYS A 27 18.14 -20.55 6.20
N LYS A 28 18.00 -21.08 4.98
CA LYS A 28 18.49 -20.38 3.80
C LYS A 28 17.54 -19.26 3.42
N GLU A 29 18.13 -18.11 3.11
CA GLU A 29 17.44 -16.95 2.54
C GLU A 29 17.31 -17.13 1.03
N TYR A 30 16.14 -16.83 0.49
CA TYR A 30 15.89 -16.82 -0.94
C TYR A 30 15.14 -15.58 -1.34
N VAL A 31 15.69 -14.81 -2.29
CA VAL A 31 14.98 -13.66 -2.86
C VAL A 31 13.84 -14.18 -3.73
N TYR A 32 12.63 -14.08 -3.21
CA TYR A 32 11.42 -14.53 -3.89
C TYR A 32 10.94 -13.52 -4.93
N LYS A 33 11.00 -12.24 -4.58
CA LYS A 33 10.48 -11.16 -5.43
C LYS A 33 11.33 -9.91 -5.24
N THR A 34 11.59 -9.21 -6.33
CA THR A 34 12.14 -7.86 -6.31
C THR A 34 11.18 -6.90 -7.01
N LEU A 35 10.77 -5.87 -6.31
CA LEU A 35 10.11 -4.73 -6.93
C LEU A 35 11.18 -3.69 -7.23
N HIS A 36 11.37 -3.38 -8.50
CA HIS A 36 12.20 -2.27 -8.95
C HIS A 36 11.33 -1.05 -9.22
N GLN A 37 11.81 0.12 -8.82
CA GLN A 37 11.12 1.37 -9.06
C GLN A 37 12.10 2.41 -9.61
N SER A 38 11.65 3.20 -10.57
CA SER A 38 12.39 4.34 -11.09
C SER A 38 11.47 5.54 -11.25
N TYR A 39 11.97 6.72 -10.93
CA TYR A 39 11.24 7.98 -11.06
C TYR A 39 11.90 8.89 -12.07
N ASN A 40 11.12 9.40 -13.01
CA ASN A 40 11.54 10.45 -13.93
C ASN A 40 10.92 11.79 -13.50
N PRO A 41 11.69 12.69 -12.85
CA PRO A 41 11.15 13.94 -12.30
C PRO A 41 10.68 14.93 -13.39
N LYS A 42 11.30 14.92 -14.58
CA LYS A 42 10.90 15.81 -15.69
C LYS A 42 9.56 15.41 -16.28
N LYS A 43 9.29 14.12 -16.39
CA LYS A 43 8.02 13.57 -16.90
C LYS A 43 7.00 13.29 -15.81
N LYS A 44 7.41 13.35 -14.54
CA LYS A 44 6.60 12.93 -13.39
C LYS A 44 6.01 11.54 -13.59
N VAL A 45 6.87 10.58 -13.94
CA VAL A 45 6.52 9.19 -14.20
C VAL A 45 7.31 8.29 -13.26
N VAL A 46 6.61 7.36 -12.62
CA VAL A 46 7.21 6.26 -11.87
C VAL A 46 6.97 4.97 -12.65
N THR A 47 8.01 4.20 -12.85
CA THR A 47 7.94 2.85 -13.41
C THR A 47 8.25 1.85 -12.30
N LYS A 48 7.38 0.86 -12.12
CA LYS A 48 7.51 -0.22 -11.14
C LYS A 48 7.55 -1.55 -11.88
N ILE A 49 8.53 -2.38 -11.60
CA ILE A 49 8.66 -3.72 -12.19
C ILE A 49 8.70 -4.74 -11.06
N ASN A 50 7.78 -5.67 -11.09
CA ASN A 50 7.78 -6.85 -10.23
C ASN A 50 8.55 -7.97 -10.93
N ASP A 51 9.75 -8.26 -10.47
CA ASP A 51 10.55 -9.41 -10.88
C ASP A 51 10.31 -10.54 -9.86
N ILE A 52 9.51 -11.54 -10.25
CA ILE A 52 9.18 -12.68 -9.40
C ILE A 52 10.06 -13.86 -9.84
N LYS A 53 10.83 -14.41 -8.88
CA LYS A 53 11.75 -15.53 -9.15
C LYS A 53 11.06 -16.89 -9.27
N ASP A 54 9.73 -16.91 -9.28
CA ASP A 54 8.92 -18.09 -9.54
C ASP A 54 8.74 -18.26 -11.07
N PRO A 55 9.18 -19.39 -11.67
CA PRO A 55 9.07 -19.63 -13.11
C PRO A 55 7.61 -19.72 -13.60
N TYR A 56 6.65 -19.96 -12.70
CA TYR A 56 5.23 -20.06 -13.01
C TYR A 56 4.48 -18.75 -12.79
N ALA A 57 5.08 -17.77 -12.15
CA ALA A 57 4.48 -16.46 -11.95
C ALA A 57 4.81 -15.52 -13.10
N ASP A 58 3.88 -14.60 -13.39
CA ASP A 58 4.08 -13.55 -14.38
C ASP A 58 4.79 -12.35 -13.76
N ASP A 59 5.67 -11.74 -14.56
CA ASP A 59 6.24 -10.45 -14.20
C ASP A 59 5.29 -9.33 -14.63
N TYR A 60 5.16 -8.31 -13.79
CA TYR A 60 4.30 -7.16 -14.04
C TYR A 60 5.11 -5.87 -14.02
N MET A 61 4.75 -4.94 -14.92
CA MET A 61 5.25 -3.58 -14.91
C MET A 61 4.08 -2.61 -14.77
N TYR A 62 4.27 -1.57 -13.97
CA TYR A 62 3.31 -0.48 -13.79
C TYR A 62 3.97 0.83 -14.16
N ILE A 63 3.28 1.63 -14.99
CA ILE A 63 3.71 2.99 -15.33
C ILE A 63 2.71 3.96 -14.74
N CYS A 64 3.13 4.67 -13.70
CA CYS A 64 2.34 5.66 -12.98
C CYS A 64 2.70 7.08 -13.43
N LYS A 65 1.73 7.90 -13.83
CA LYS A 65 1.92 9.29 -14.23
C LYS A 65 1.27 10.23 -13.24
N TYR A 66 1.95 11.32 -12.93
CA TYR A 66 1.50 12.33 -11.97
C TYR A 66 1.32 13.70 -12.65
N ASN A 67 0.40 14.50 -12.13
CA ASN A 67 0.24 15.89 -12.56
C ASN A 67 1.27 16.83 -11.89
N LYS A 68 1.17 18.13 -12.15
CA LYS A 68 2.06 19.14 -11.57
C LYS A 68 1.96 19.25 -10.04
N GLN A 69 0.83 18.84 -9.45
CA GLN A 69 0.56 18.83 -8.01
C GLN A 69 0.94 17.49 -7.36
N ASP A 70 1.69 16.62 -8.05
CA ASP A 70 2.07 15.27 -7.61
C ASP A 70 0.89 14.33 -7.30
N SER A 71 -0.28 14.58 -7.94
CA SER A 71 -1.41 13.66 -7.87
C SER A 71 -1.32 12.63 -8.99
N LEU A 72 -1.57 11.37 -8.68
CA LEU A 72 -1.58 10.25 -9.65
C LEU A 72 -2.72 10.42 -10.65
N ILE A 73 -2.41 10.61 -11.94
CA ILE A 73 -3.43 10.80 -12.99
C ILE A 73 -3.69 9.55 -13.82
N SER A 74 -2.70 8.66 -13.94
CA SER A 74 -2.92 7.36 -14.57
C SER A 74 -1.92 6.32 -14.10
N GLU A 75 -2.34 5.07 -14.15
CA GLU A 75 -1.52 3.88 -13.99
C GLU A 75 -1.83 2.93 -15.16
N THR A 76 -0.79 2.41 -15.81
CA THR A 76 -0.94 1.39 -16.85
C THR A 76 -0.19 0.14 -16.39
N GLN A 77 -0.87 -0.99 -16.40
CA GLN A 77 -0.31 -2.28 -16.04
C GLN A 77 0.04 -3.07 -17.30
N TYR A 78 1.20 -3.70 -17.25
CA TYR A 78 1.74 -4.56 -18.29
C TYR A 78 2.04 -5.94 -17.70
N ILE A 79 1.85 -6.98 -18.50
CA ILE A 79 2.30 -8.34 -18.21
C ILE A 79 3.44 -8.71 -19.17
N TYR A 80 4.46 -9.38 -18.66
CA TYR A 80 5.58 -9.83 -19.50
C TYR A 80 5.23 -11.10 -20.23
N ASN A 81 5.24 -11.04 -21.55
CA ASN A 81 5.05 -12.22 -22.41
C ASN A 81 6.39 -12.93 -22.59
N LYS A 82 6.63 -14.01 -21.86
CA LYS A 82 7.89 -14.79 -21.88
C LYS A 82 8.21 -15.38 -23.26
N SER A 83 7.20 -15.72 -24.08
CA SER A 83 7.40 -16.31 -25.40
C SER A 83 7.79 -15.27 -26.45
N LYS A 84 7.23 -14.07 -26.38
CA LYS A 84 7.55 -12.94 -27.29
C LYS A 84 8.67 -12.05 -26.78
N LYS A 85 9.06 -12.20 -25.49
CA LYS A 85 10.04 -11.36 -24.78
C LYS A 85 9.67 -9.87 -24.82
N ASP A 86 8.40 -9.55 -24.67
CA ASP A 86 7.87 -8.19 -24.70
C ASP A 86 6.84 -7.96 -23.59
N TRP A 87 6.53 -6.69 -23.33
CA TRP A 87 5.52 -6.26 -22.39
C TRP A 87 4.20 -5.97 -23.11
N LYS A 88 3.12 -6.61 -22.68
CA LYS A 88 1.77 -6.39 -23.19
C LYS A 88 0.95 -5.58 -22.18
N GLU A 89 0.34 -4.48 -22.63
CA GLU A 89 -0.64 -3.75 -21.81
C GLU A 89 -1.87 -4.62 -21.52
N ILE A 90 -2.35 -4.60 -20.26
CA ILE A 90 -3.51 -5.40 -19.84
C ILE A 90 -4.58 -4.57 -19.14
N GLU A 91 -4.19 -3.53 -18.40
CA GLU A 91 -5.11 -2.66 -17.67
C GLU A 91 -4.60 -1.22 -17.67
N LYS A 92 -5.51 -0.27 -17.68
CA LYS A 92 -5.21 1.14 -17.52
C LYS A 92 -6.20 1.76 -16.55
N ILE A 93 -5.67 2.50 -15.59
CA ILE A 93 -6.44 3.26 -14.62
C ILE A 93 -6.24 4.74 -14.89
N VAL A 94 -7.33 5.51 -14.89
CA VAL A 94 -7.29 6.97 -15.06
C VAL A 94 -8.03 7.62 -13.90
N TYR A 95 -7.44 8.68 -13.35
CA TYR A 95 -7.99 9.47 -12.26
C TYR A 95 -8.39 10.85 -12.77
N GLU A 96 -9.64 11.22 -12.57
CA GLU A 96 -10.18 12.54 -12.87
C GLU A 96 -10.49 13.27 -11.55
N TYR A 97 -9.87 14.43 -11.35
CA TYR A 97 -9.99 15.21 -10.12
C TYR A 97 -10.92 16.39 -10.31
N SER A 98 -11.86 16.58 -9.38
CA SER A 98 -12.61 17.81 -9.20
C SER A 98 -12.41 18.34 -7.77
N SER A 99 -13.07 19.43 -7.39
CA SER A 99 -12.93 20.04 -6.05
C SER A 99 -13.18 19.05 -4.91
N ASN A 100 -14.23 18.24 -5.02
CA ASN A 100 -14.69 17.36 -3.96
C ASN A 100 -14.82 15.90 -4.38
N GLU A 101 -14.55 15.57 -5.64
CA GLU A 101 -14.75 14.22 -6.18
C GLU A 101 -13.49 13.78 -6.95
N ILE A 102 -13.19 12.48 -6.84
CA ILE A 102 -12.23 11.80 -7.70
C ILE A 102 -12.97 10.66 -8.39
N LYS A 103 -12.89 10.61 -9.72
CA LYS A 103 -13.34 9.45 -10.50
C LYS A 103 -12.14 8.60 -10.86
N LYS A 104 -12.18 7.32 -10.44
CA LYS A 104 -11.20 6.31 -10.84
C LYS A 104 -11.86 5.42 -11.90
N LYS A 105 -11.36 5.48 -13.13
CA LYS A 105 -11.84 4.69 -14.26
C LYS A 105 -10.84 3.57 -14.55
N ILE A 106 -11.34 2.34 -14.61
CA ILE A 106 -10.55 1.16 -14.98
C ILE A 106 -10.91 0.76 -16.40
N TYR A 107 -9.91 0.64 -17.24
CA TYR A 107 -10.01 0.19 -18.62
C TYR A 107 -9.31 -1.15 -18.74
N ILE A 108 -9.93 -2.08 -19.45
CA ILE A 108 -9.34 -3.35 -19.87
C ILE A 108 -9.15 -3.34 -21.39
N LEU A 109 -8.11 -4.00 -21.85
CA LEU A 109 -7.87 -4.18 -23.28
C LEU A 109 -8.67 -5.39 -23.77
N ASP A 110 -9.63 -5.14 -24.64
CA ASP A 110 -10.48 -6.14 -25.26
C ASP A 110 -10.44 -5.99 -26.78
N GLU A 111 -10.03 -7.04 -27.51
CA GLU A 111 -9.89 -7.04 -28.96
C GLU A 111 -9.15 -5.83 -29.55
N GLU A 112 -8.02 -5.44 -28.89
CA GLU A 112 -7.17 -4.28 -29.25
C GLU A 112 -7.79 -2.90 -28.95
N GLU A 113 -8.98 -2.84 -28.35
CA GLU A 113 -9.62 -1.60 -27.92
C GLU A 113 -9.70 -1.47 -26.39
N TRP A 114 -9.50 -0.24 -25.90
CA TRP A 114 -9.65 0.07 -24.48
C TRP A 114 -11.12 0.29 -24.13
N LYS A 115 -11.70 -0.63 -23.36
CA LYS A 115 -13.08 -0.54 -22.86
C LYS A 115 -13.09 -0.22 -21.38
N ILE A 116 -13.95 0.70 -20.93
CA ILE A 116 -14.16 0.97 -19.50
C ILE A 116 -14.87 -0.24 -18.90
N SER A 117 -14.23 -0.84 -17.88
CA SER A 117 -14.81 -1.97 -17.14
C SER A 117 -15.44 -1.55 -15.82
N ARG A 118 -14.90 -0.48 -15.19
CA ARG A 118 -15.36 -0.03 -13.88
C ARG A 118 -15.10 1.45 -13.64
N ILE A 119 -16.02 2.13 -12.93
CA ILE A 119 -15.87 3.53 -12.51
C ILE A 119 -16.18 3.63 -11.02
N PHE A 120 -15.23 4.14 -10.24
CA PHE A 120 -15.43 4.48 -8.85
C PHE A 120 -15.60 5.99 -8.69
N HIS A 121 -16.60 6.40 -7.96
CA HIS A 121 -16.84 7.78 -7.55
C HIS A 121 -16.46 7.93 -6.08
N LEU A 122 -15.45 8.73 -5.83
CA LEU A 122 -14.87 8.97 -4.52
C LEU A 122 -15.17 10.40 -4.09
N GLU A 123 -15.73 10.59 -2.93
CA GLU A 123 -16.01 11.91 -2.36
C GLU A 123 -15.03 12.24 -1.25
N LYS A 124 -14.52 13.47 -1.25
CA LYS A 124 -13.61 13.97 -0.21
C LYS A 124 -14.40 14.64 0.91
N ILE A 125 -14.41 14.03 2.08
CA ILE A 125 -15.08 14.53 3.29
C ILE A 125 -14.04 14.64 4.40
N ASN A 126 -13.84 15.83 4.97
CA ASN A 126 -12.88 16.09 6.06
C ASN A 126 -11.46 15.55 5.77
N GLY A 127 -11.00 15.71 4.53
CA GLY A 127 -9.66 15.26 4.11
C GLY A 127 -9.52 13.76 3.82
N LYS A 128 -10.56 12.98 3.99
CA LYS A 128 -10.60 11.55 3.67
C LYS A 128 -11.40 11.31 2.39
N LEU A 129 -11.07 10.23 1.67
CA LEU A 129 -11.79 9.79 0.47
C LEU A 129 -12.73 8.64 0.83
N TYR A 130 -13.99 8.77 0.47
CA TYR A 130 -15.02 7.76 0.66
C TYR A 130 -15.57 7.30 -0.68
N LEU A 131 -15.80 6.01 -0.82
CA LEU A 131 -16.49 5.47 -1.98
C LEU A 131 -17.98 5.81 -1.91
N LYS A 132 -18.46 6.60 -2.88
CA LYS A 132 -19.85 7.02 -3.00
C LYS A 132 -20.66 6.10 -3.93
N LYS A 133 -20.05 5.73 -5.04
CA LYS A 133 -20.70 4.96 -6.11
C LYS A 133 -19.66 4.11 -6.83
N ASP A 134 -20.05 2.92 -7.22
CA ASP A 134 -19.28 1.99 -8.04
C ASP A 134 -20.13 1.51 -9.20
N GLU A 135 -19.68 1.78 -10.41
CA GLU A 135 -20.31 1.35 -11.65
C GLU A 135 -19.41 0.32 -12.32
N TYR A 136 -19.95 -0.83 -12.69
CA TYR A 136 -19.16 -1.88 -13.35
C TYR A 136 -20.01 -2.63 -14.40
N LYS A 137 -19.33 -3.18 -15.41
CA LYS A 137 -19.93 -4.10 -16.37
C LYS A 137 -19.62 -5.53 -15.94
N SER A 138 -20.67 -6.34 -15.77
CA SER A 138 -20.48 -7.78 -15.63
C SER A 138 -20.21 -8.41 -17.00
N ASN A 139 -19.41 -9.48 -17.03
CA ASN A 139 -18.81 -10.06 -18.23
C ASN A 139 -19.80 -10.51 -19.35
N ASN A 140 -21.12 -10.41 -19.17
CA ASN A 140 -22.13 -10.85 -20.13
C ASN A 140 -23.29 -9.87 -20.30
N ILE A 141 -23.23 -8.66 -19.79
CA ILE A 141 -24.35 -7.71 -19.81
C ILE A 141 -23.85 -6.38 -20.36
N GLU A 142 -24.51 -5.84 -21.38
CA GLU A 142 -24.22 -4.51 -21.94
C GLU A 142 -24.53 -3.36 -20.97
N GLU A 143 -25.38 -3.62 -19.97
CA GLU A 143 -25.80 -2.65 -18.98
C GLU A 143 -24.80 -2.51 -17.83
N TRP A 144 -24.75 -1.32 -17.26
CA TRP A 144 -23.92 -1.02 -16.10
C TRP A 144 -24.65 -1.39 -14.81
N ASP A 145 -24.04 -2.25 -14.01
CA ASP A 145 -24.44 -2.44 -12.62
C ASP A 145 -23.96 -1.25 -11.78
N VAL A 146 -24.82 -0.79 -10.87
CA VAL A 146 -24.53 0.39 -10.05
C VAL A 146 -24.73 0.07 -8.57
N ASN A 147 -23.65 0.17 -7.80
CA ASN A 147 -23.72 0.15 -6.34
C ASN A 147 -23.59 1.57 -5.79
N THR A 148 -24.53 1.97 -4.96
CA THR A 148 -24.46 3.26 -4.23
C THR A 148 -24.18 2.98 -2.77
N TYR A 149 -23.25 3.73 -2.19
CA TYR A 149 -22.85 3.61 -0.81
C TYR A 149 -23.25 4.88 -0.06
N GLU A 150 -23.89 4.73 1.07
CA GLU A 150 -24.16 5.86 1.95
C GLU A 150 -22.86 6.45 2.46
N PRO A 151 -22.66 7.79 2.35
CA PRO A 151 -21.38 8.42 2.68
C PRO A 151 -20.92 8.19 4.13
N TYR A 152 -21.82 7.82 5.02
CA TYR A 152 -21.55 7.59 6.44
C TYR A 152 -21.28 6.15 6.83
N ARG A 153 -21.34 5.21 5.90
CA ARG A 153 -20.82 3.86 6.16
C ARG A 153 -19.31 3.92 6.06
N GLU A 154 -18.63 4.03 7.19
CA GLU A 154 -17.16 4.03 7.36
C GLU A 154 -16.42 2.78 6.82
N TRP A 155 -17.06 2.00 5.96
CA TRP A 155 -16.62 0.67 5.56
C TRP A 155 -15.67 0.66 4.37
N TYR A 156 -15.64 1.77 3.59
CA TYR A 156 -14.79 1.86 2.42
C TYR A 156 -14.16 3.23 2.31
N TYR A 157 -12.86 3.28 2.37
CA TYR A 157 -12.12 4.47 1.96
C TYR A 157 -11.03 4.08 0.97
N TYR A 158 -10.70 5.01 0.09
CA TYR A 158 -9.58 4.86 -0.83
C TYR A 158 -8.37 5.61 -0.27
N SER A 159 -7.21 4.96 -0.31
CA SER A 159 -5.96 5.69 -0.25
C SER A 159 -5.76 6.48 -1.53
N VAL A 160 -4.91 7.51 -1.51
CA VAL A 160 -4.51 8.25 -2.70
C VAL A 160 -3.94 7.35 -3.79
N GLU A 161 -3.46 6.15 -3.42
CA GLU A 161 -2.95 5.11 -4.31
C GLU A 161 -4.04 4.24 -4.96
N GLY A 162 -5.31 4.51 -4.67
CA GLY A 162 -6.44 3.87 -5.33
C GLY A 162 -6.77 2.45 -4.88
N ARG A 163 -6.25 2.00 -3.75
CA ARG A 163 -6.65 0.71 -3.16
C ARG A 163 -7.91 0.87 -2.33
N ILE A 164 -8.86 -0.06 -2.49
CA ILE A 164 -10.04 -0.14 -1.64
C ILE A 164 -9.64 -0.83 -0.35
N TYR A 165 -9.79 -0.13 0.76
CA TYR A 165 -9.72 -0.76 2.07
C TYR A 165 -11.12 -0.84 2.67
N LYS A 166 -11.56 -2.06 2.97
CA LYS A 166 -12.67 -2.25 3.88
C LYS A 166 -12.14 -2.00 5.28
N LYS A 167 -12.35 -0.80 5.80
CA LYS A 167 -11.99 -0.49 7.19
C LYS A 167 -13.11 -1.01 8.09
N ASN A 168 -12.86 -2.13 8.76
CA ASN A 168 -13.60 -2.39 9.98
C ASN A 168 -13.06 -1.39 11.01
N ALA A 169 -13.92 -0.49 11.49
CA ALA A 169 -13.53 0.36 12.62
C ALA A 169 -13.21 -0.54 13.83
N PRO A 170 -12.13 -0.28 14.57
CA PRO A 170 -11.87 -1.00 15.80
C PRO A 170 -13.05 -0.76 16.78
N THR A 171 -13.42 -1.79 17.51
CA THR A 171 -14.41 -1.71 18.58
C THR A 171 -13.84 -1.07 19.84
N GLU A 172 -12.50 -1.17 19.99
CA GLU A 172 -11.76 -0.59 21.12
C GLU A 172 -10.39 -0.15 20.66
N GLU A 173 -9.91 1.00 21.15
CA GLU A 173 -8.54 1.49 20.99
C GLU A 173 -7.96 1.89 22.33
N LYS A 174 -6.69 1.52 22.58
CA LYS A 174 -5.93 1.96 23.75
C LYS A 174 -4.75 2.83 23.32
N TYR A 175 -4.42 3.81 24.13
CA TYR A 175 -3.39 4.80 23.85
C TYR A 175 -2.36 4.83 24.99
N ASN A 176 -1.10 5.13 24.66
CA ASN A 176 -0.09 5.43 25.66
C ASN A 176 -0.19 6.90 26.11
N GLU A 177 0.68 7.30 27.06
CA GLU A 177 0.72 8.66 27.59
C GLU A 177 1.07 9.75 26.54
N LYS A 178 1.68 9.35 25.41
CA LYS A 178 1.99 10.22 24.26
C LYS A 178 0.85 10.34 23.27
N GLY A 179 -0.31 9.69 23.53
CA GLY A 179 -1.45 9.66 22.61
C GLY A 179 -1.28 8.74 21.41
N GLN A 180 -0.28 7.85 21.40
CA GLN A 180 -0.09 6.86 20.35
C GLN A 180 -0.92 5.61 20.63
N VAL A 181 -1.56 5.06 19.62
CA VAL A 181 -2.37 3.84 19.74
C VAL A 181 -1.46 2.65 20.02
N ILE A 182 -1.64 1.98 21.16
CA ILE A 182 -0.87 0.78 21.54
C ILE A 182 -1.63 -0.51 21.33
N GLU A 183 -2.96 -0.46 21.22
CA GLU A 183 -3.79 -1.63 20.94
C GLU A 183 -5.04 -1.22 20.16
N LYS A 184 -5.43 -2.05 19.18
CA LYS A 184 -6.74 -2.00 18.50
C LYS A 184 -7.40 -3.35 18.57
N ILE A 185 -8.68 -3.38 18.91
CA ILE A 185 -9.51 -4.58 18.91
C ILE A 185 -10.61 -4.42 17.87
N TYR A 186 -10.80 -5.45 17.07
CA TYR A 186 -11.86 -5.58 16.08
C TYR A 186 -12.68 -6.80 16.43
N GLU A 187 -13.84 -6.59 17.01
CA GLU A 187 -14.69 -7.68 17.45
C GLU A 187 -16.14 -7.49 17.02
N ASN A 188 -16.65 -8.41 16.21
CA ASN A 188 -18.05 -8.54 15.86
C ASN A 188 -18.37 -10.03 15.63
N ASN A 189 -19.57 -10.35 15.15
CA ASN A 189 -20.01 -11.73 14.93
C ASN A 189 -19.11 -12.50 13.93
N PHE A 190 -18.34 -11.82 13.07
CA PHE A 190 -17.55 -12.43 11.99
C PHE A 190 -16.04 -12.19 12.15
N ILE A 191 -15.65 -11.17 12.90
CA ILE A 191 -14.25 -10.72 13.01
C ILE A 191 -13.87 -10.71 14.49
N LYS A 192 -12.75 -11.36 14.80
CA LYS A 192 -12.11 -11.33 16.13
C LYS A 192 -10.62 -11.15 15.89
N LYS A 193 -10.17 -9.88 15.86
CA LYS A 193 -8.78 -9.50 15.59
C LYS A 193 -8.29 -8.52 16.64
N LYS A 194 -7.00 -8.58 16.93
CA LYS A 194 -6.31 -7.61 17.77
C LYS A 194 -4.98 -7.23 17.13
N GLU A 195 -4.63 -5.95 17.25
CA GLU A 195 -3.33 -5.41 16.85
C GLU A 195 -2.69 -4.76 18.07
N GLN A 196 -1.41 -5.04 18.31
CA GLN A 196 -0.63 -4.38 19.39
C GLN A 196 0.59 -3.70 18.77
N PHE A 197 0.88 -2.48 19.24
CA PHE A 197 1.92 -1.63 18.68
C PHE A 197 2.94 -1.25 19.75
N THR A 198 4.21 -1.40 19.40
CA THR A 198 5.34 -0.86 20.17
C THR A 198 6.03 0.19 19.31
N TYR A 199 6.47 1.30 19.92
CA TYR A 199 7.07 2.42 19.22
C TYR A 199 8.52 2.60 19.64
N ASN A 200 9.37 3.00 18.69
CA ASN A 200 10.73 3.42 18.95
C ASN A 200 10.76 4.84 19.54
N ASN A 201 11.96 5.34 19.86
CA ASN A 201 12.15 6.67 20.44
C ASN A 201 11.71 7.82 19.50
N SER A 202 11.74 7.61 18.20
CA SER A 202 11.29 8.58 17.18
C SER A 202 9.77 8.61 17.00
N GLY A 203 9.05 7.66 17.62
CA GLY A 203 7.60 7.54 17.50
C GLY A 203 7.14 6.68 16.33
N ASP A 204 8.05 6.02 15.63
CA ASP A 204 7.72 5.04 14.60
C ASP A 204 7.39 3.68 15.21
N ILE A 205 6.50 2.91 14.56
CA ILE A 205 6.15 1.56 15.02
C ILE A 205 7.36 0.66 14.86
N GLU A 206 7.93 0.21 15.96
CA GLU A 206 9.05 -0.74 15.99
C GLU A 206 8.55 -2.19 15.88
N ILE A 207 7.45 -2.51 16.59
CA ILE A 207 6.86 -3.85 16.58
C ILE A 207 5.35 -3.73 16.39
N LEU A 208 4.82 -4.57 15.49
CA LEU A 208 3.40 -4.79 15.32
C LEU A 208 3.11 -6.27 15.53
N GLU A 209 2.30 -6.61 16.54
CA GLU A 209 1.80 -7.96 16.77
C GLU A 209 0.34 -8.05 16.34
N LEU A 210 0.05 -9.04 15.50
CA LEU A 210 -1.28 -9.33 14.96
C LEU A 210 -1.82 -10.60 15.58
N TYR A 211 -3.09 -10.56 15.94
CA TYR A 211 -3.83 -11.68 16.50
C TYR A 211 -5.09 -11.93 15.68
N ASP A 212 -5.41 -13.19 15.40
CA ASP A 212 -6.59 -13.58 14.63
C ASP A 212 -7.35 -14.74 15.34
N GLY A 213 -8.65 -14.51 15.56
CA GLY A 213 -9.50 -15.42 16.30
C GLY A 213 -9.21 -15.45 17.81
N LYS A 214 -10.06 -16.19 18.54
CA LYS A 214 -9.90 -16.47 19.96
C LYS A 214 -9.78 -17.97 20.19
N ASP A 215 -9.06 -18.37 21.23
CA ASP A 215 -8.96 -19.77 21.66
C ASP A 215 -10.20 -20.18 22.48
N GLU A 216 -10.20 -21.42 23.00
CA GLU A 216 -11.26 -21.97 23.82
C GLU A 216 -11.46 -21.22 25.16
N LYS A 217 -10.42 -20.50 25.62
CA LYS A 217 -10.47 -19.65 26.82
C LYS A 217 -10.94 -18.22 26.54
N GLY A 218 -11.15 -17.89 25.25
CA GLY A 218 -11.53 -16.56 24.81
C GLY A 218 -10.34 -15.60 24.62
N GLU A 219 -9.11 -16.09 24.68
CA GLU A 219 -7.91 -15.28 24.45
C GLU A 219 -7.57 -15.18 22.96
N PHE A 220 -7.09 -14.01 22.53
CA PHE A 220 -6.71 -13.79 21.13
C PHE A 220 -5.49 -14.63 20.77
N LYS A 221 -5.57 -15.36 19.65
CA LYS A 221 -4.47 -16.20 19.13
C LYS A 221 -3.47 -15.33 18.38
N ARG A 222 -2.19 -15.53 18.69
CA ARG A 222 -1.10 -14.89 17.95
C ARG A 222 -1.09 -15.39 16.51
N TRP A 223 -1.02 -14.45 15.55
CA TRP A 223 -1.01 -14.75 14.13
C TRP A 223 0.32 -14.41 13.47
N GLU A 224 0.80 -13.16 13.68
CA GLU A 224 1.98 -12.63 13.03
C GLU A 224 2.62 -11.57 13.91
N LYS A 225 3.95 -11.45 13.83
CA LYS A 225 4.71 -10.35 14.40
C LYS A 225 5.55 -9.72 13.30
N ARG A 226 5.52 -8.39 13.21
CA ARG A 226 6.35 -7.59 12.31
C ARG A 226 7.29 -6.72 13.11
N VAL A 227 8.54 -6.66 12.67
CA VAL A 227 9.58 -5.80 13.26
C VAL A 227 10.08 -4.87 12.17
N TYR A 228 10.14 -3.56 12.46
CA TYR A 228 10.52 -2.53 11.52
C TYR A 228 11.82 -1.87 11.91
N THR A 229 12.67 -1.61 10.92
CA THR A 229 13.87 -0.79 11.06
C THR A 229 13.76 0.39 10.10
N TYR A 230 14.18 1.58 10.54
CA TYR A 230 14.02 2.84 9.82
C TYR A 230 15.36 3.50 9.54
N ASP A 231 15.43 4.27 8.44
CA ASP A 231 16.56 5.17 8.19
C ASP A 231 16.33 6.49 8.93
N PRO A 232 17.16 6.84 9.91
CA PRO A 232 16.98 8.08 10.65
C PRO A 232 17.27 9.34 9.83
N ASN A 233 17.86 9.20 8.64
CA ASN A 233 18.26 10.31 7.79
C ASN A 233 17.26 10.57 6.64
N ILE A 234 16.27 9.71 6.46
CA ILE A 234 15.27 9.84 5.40
C ILE A 234 13.89 9.99 6.04
N LEU A 235 13.31 11.19 5.94
CA LEU A 235 11.93 11.39 6.36
C LEU A 235 10.98 10.74 5.35
N ASN A 236 10.00 10.02 5.85
CA ASN A 236 9.04 9.33 4.99
C ASN A 236 8.24 10.30 4.09
N GLU A 237 8.03 11.55 4.51
CA GLU A 237 7.40 12.59 3.71
C GLU A 237 8.25 13.05 2.52
N GLU A 238 9.57 12.83 2.56
CA GLU A 238 10.52 13.15 1.49
C GLU A 238 10.59 12.05 0.42
N VAL A 239 10.01 10.86 0.68
CA VAL A 239 10.02 9.73 -0.27
C VAL A 239 8.91 9.89 -1.29
N VAL A 240 9.27 9.90 -2.57
CA VAL A 240 8.33 9.89 -3.69
C VAL A 240 7.79 8.46 -3.87
N ASP A 241 6.48 8.36 -4.07
CA ASP A 241 5.74 7.12 -4.28
C ASP A 241 5.86 6.12 -3.13
N LYS A 242 5.06 6.42 -2.13
CA LYS A 242 4.98 5.62 -0.91
C LYS A 242 4.15 4.36 -1.17
N TRP A 243 4.77 3.22 -1.10
CA TRP A 243 4.07 1.91 -1.10
C TRP A 243 3.28 1.63 0.17
N GLN A 244 3.42 2.50 1.15
CA GLN A 244 2.84 2.30 2.46
C GLN A 244 1.38 2.72 2.48
N GLU A 245 0.57 1.87 3.07
CA GLU A 245 -0.82 2.18 3.36
C GLU A 245 -0.91 3.51 4.12
N ASN A 246 -1.66 4.47 3.54
CA ASN A 246 -1.89 5.78 4.16
C ASN A 246 -2.86 5.66 5.37
N ASP A 247 -2.61 4.74 6.28
CA ASP A 247 -3.19 4.82 7.62
C ASP A 247 -2.36 5.85 8.40
N LYS A 248 -2.94 7.02 8.68
CA LYS A 248 -2.27 8.09 9.42
C LYS A 248 -1.67 7.60 10.76
N ASN A 249 -2.23 6.55 11.32
CA ASN A 249 -1.72 5.92 12.55
C ASN A 249 -0.57 4.94 12.29
N ARG A 250 -0.27 4.63 11.02
CA ARG A 250 0.80 3.71 10.61
C ARG A 250 1.83 4.35 9.70
N THR A 251 1.62 5.61 9.27
CA THR A 251 2.61 6.30 8.45
C THR A 251 3.83 6.60 9.34
N PRO A 252 4.97 5.97 9.10
CA PRO A 252 6.17 6.21 9.90
C PRO A 252 6.69 7.62 9.66
N HIS A 253 7.38 8.17 10.64
CA HIS A 253 8.11 9.44 10.50
C HIS A 253 9.32 9.28 9.59
N ASN A 254 10.05 8.17 9.74
CA ASN A 254 11.22 7.85 8.93
C ASN A 254 10.92 6.77 7.89
N ALA A 255 11.73 6.71 6.82
CA ALA A 255 11.61 5.69 5.79
C ALA A 255 11.97 4.29 6.34
N ILE A 256 11.18 3.28 5.98
CA ILE A 256 11.43 1.89 6.40
C ILE A 256 12.62 1.35 5.60
N LEU A 257 13.62 0.80 6.28
CA LEU A 257 14.74 0.05 5.69
C LEU A 257 14.46 -1.44 5.63
N LEU A 258 13.84 -1.97 6.68
CA LEU A 258 13.61 -3.40 6.83
C LEU A 258 12.29 -3.65 7.55
N GLU A 259 11.51 -4.58 7.04
CA GLU A 259 10.37 -5.19 7.70
C GLU A 259 10.64 -6.70 7.79
N GLU A 260 10.70 -7.24 8.99
CA GLU A 260 10.84 -8.68 9.24
C GLU A 260 9.52 -9.24 9.74
N VAL A 261 9.08 -10.33 9.14
CA VAL A 261 7.80 -10.97 9.47
C VAL A 261 8.03 -12.35 10.07
N TYR A 262 7.43 -12.56 11.22
CA TYR A 262 7.53 -13.77 12.02
C TYR A 262 6.14 -14.37 12.23
N ARG A 263 6.05 -15.70 12.22
CA ARG A 263 4.83 -16.42 12.59
C ARG A 263 5.09 -17.39 13.75
N PRO A 264 4.09 -17.58 14.63
CA PRO A 264 4.22 -18.51 15.73
C PRO A 264 4.22 -19.95 15.19
N THR A 265 5.03 -20.81 15.80
CA THR A 265 4.97 -22.25 15.62
C THR A 265 3.91 -22.85 16.55
N SER A 266 3.69 -24.17 16.45
CA SER A 266 2.82 -24.92 17.37
C SER A 266 3.19 -24.76 18.86
N ASN A 267 4.45 -24.39 19.16
CA ASN A 267 4.94 -24.14 20.51
C ASN A 267 4.98 -22.63 20.87
N GLU A 268 4.24 -21.80 20.14
CA GLU A 268 4.17 -20.33 20.32
C GLU A 268 5.51 -19.58 20.15
N VAL A 269 6.55 -20.23 19.66
CA VAL A 269 7.82 -19.61 19.35
C VAL A 269 7.74 -18.95 17.98
N TYR A 270 8.04 -17.65 17.88
CA TYR A 270 8.08 -16.94 16.63
C TYR A 270 9.27 -17.37 15.77
N LYS A 271 9.01 -17.72 14.50
CA LYS A 271 10.05 -17.97 13.50
C LYS A 271 9.94 -16.98 12.36
N PRO A 272 11.07 -16.50 11.80
CA PRO A 272 11.04 -15.65 10.64
C PRO A 272 10.46 -16.40 9.43
N VAL A 273 9.58 -15.73 8.68
CA VAL A 273 8.92 -16.27 7.48
C VAL A 273 9.44 -15.59 6.23
N TYR A 274 9.48 -14.26 6.27
CA TYR A 274 10.04 -13.45 5.21
C TYR A 274 10.46 -12.08 5.76
N LYS A 275 11.27 -11.37 4.98
CA LYS A 275 11.61 -9.97 5.22
C LYS A 275 11.46 -9.17 3.93
N HIS A 276 11.11 -7.88 4.07
CA HIS A 276 11.17 -6.89 3.01
C HIS A 276 12.33 -5.94 3.28
N GLN A 277 13.22 -5.80 2.32
CA GLN A 277 14.34 -4.88 2.38
C GLN A 277 14.14 -3.76 1.36
N TYR A 278 14.24 -2.50 1.82
CA TYR A 278 13.95 -1.29 1.07
C TYR A 278 15.24 -0.55 0.74
N TYR A 279 15.34 -0.07 -0.48
CA TYR A 279 16.52 0.64 -0.99
C TYR A 279 16.09 1.99 -1.56
N TYR A 280 16.79 3.04 -1.16
CA TYR A 280 16.48 4.42 -1.53
C TYR A 280 17.68 5.10 -2.18
N SER A 281 17.41 6.01 -3.14
CA SER A 281 18.40 6.95 -3.66
C SER A 281 17.86 8.38 -3.67
N PRO A 282 18.73 9.39 -3.58
CA PRO A 282 18.31 10.78 -3.72
C PRO A 282 17.84 11.06 -5.14
N ILE A 283 16.79 11.87 -5.28
CA ILE A 283 16.36 12.40 -6.59
C ILE A 283 17.28 13.57 -6.93
N PRO A 284 17.94 13.55 -8.11
CA PRO A 284 18.83 14.61 -8.54
C PRO A 284 18.16 15.96 -8.80
#